data_b76ce89ad8a2584e5c5ff275273a0971
#
_entry.id   b76ce89ad8a2584e5c5ff275273a0971
#
_cell.length_a   1.000
_cell.length_b   1.000
_cell.length_c   1.000
_cell.angle_alpha   90.00
_cell.angle_beta   90.00
_cell.angle_gamma   90.00
#
_symmetry.space_group_name_H-M   'P 1'
#
loop_
_entity.id
_entity.type
_entity.pdbx_description
1 polymer ?
#
loop_
_entity_poly.entity_id
_entity_poly.type
_entity_poly.pdbx_seq_one_letter_code
_entity_poly.pdbx_strand_id
1 'polypeptide(L)'
;MKTITTLACTAAMTAGAAFADGHAQNWDMPMAYSATNFHSEQGVMFAERVKEYTNGAINITVHPGGSLFGGGDIKRAVQTGQVPIGERFMSAHANEAPLLGWDNLPFLATTYADNSKLWEAARDTVNAQLADLNLVALYTCPWPGQGFYFNKEVNSSADTQGIKFRSYNSATATFAEELGMIPVQVEAAELSQALATGVASAFISSGSTGYDRKVWEHLSHYYKVNAWLPRNYVIVNSQSWDALDDATRAGMQKAADETGAACAAKSEELAEFYFAELAKNGMTVEDAGPKFLAELKTIGEKMTADWLETAGADGQAIIDAYNN
;
A
#
# COMPACT_ATOMS: atom_id res chain seq x y z
N MET A 1 24.49 -58.74 -65.18
CA MET A 1 24.10 -58.55 -63.76
C MET A 1 24.53 -57.17 -63.35
N LYS A 2 23.63 -56.22 -63.21
CA LYS A 2 23.96 -54.85 -62.74
C LYS A 2 23.39 -54.73 -61.35
N THR A 3 24.25 -54.52 -60.35
CA THR A 3 23.88 -54.31 -58.95
C THR A 3 23.54 -52.87 -58.73
N ILE A 4 22.29 -52.57 -58.29
CA ILE A 4 21.81 -51.26 -57.93
C ILE A 4 22.02 -51.12 -56.43
N THR A 5 22.86 -50.18 -56.03
CA THR A 5 23.10 -49.78 -54.63
C THR A 5 22.16 -48.66 -54.26
N THR A 6 21.19 -48.93 -53.40
CA THR A 6 20.24 -47.96 -52.88
C THR A 6 20.87 -47.16 -51.73
N LEU A 7 21.01 -45.87 -51.91
CA LEU A 7 21.51 -44.95 -50.88
C LEU A 7 20.32 -44.46 -50.06
N ALA A 8 20.23 -44.82 -48.77
CA ALA A 8 19.24 -44.34 -47.84
C ALA A 8 19.67 -43.00 -47.28
N CYS A 9 18.99 -41.92 -47.65
CA CYS A 9 19.14 -40.60 -47.01
C CYS A 9 18.32 -40.54 -45.72
N THR A 10 18.98 -40.55 -44.57
CA THR A 10 18.39 -40.25 -43.26
C THR A 10 18.27 -38.74 -43.12
N ALA A 11 17.04 -38.20 -43.25
CA ALA A 11 16.75 -36.80 -42.92
C ALA A 11 16.67 -36.67 -41.39
N ALA A 12 17.67 -36.03 -40.79
CA ALA A 12 17.58 -35.58 -39.40
C ALA A 12 16.62 -34.41 -39.32
N MET A 13 15.43 -34.66 -38.73
CA MET A 13 14.52 -33.57 -38.31
C MET A 13 15.10 -32.88 -37.09
N THR A 14 15.74 -31.75 -37.27
CA THR A 14 15.97 -30.78 -36.19
C THR A 14 14.63 -30.19 -35.83
N ALA A 15 14.08 -30.60 -34.67
CA ALA A 15 12.97 -29.88 -34.04
C ALA A 15 13.48 -28.51 -33.63
N GLY A 16 13.26 -27.52 -34.49
CA GLY A 16 13.42 -26.11 -34.11
C GLY A 16 12.39 -25.80 -33.01
N ALA A 17 12.88 -25.45 -31.82
CA ALA A 17 12.04 -24.82 -30.82
C ALA A 17 11.41 -23.58 -31.49
N ALA A 18 10.12 -23.64 -31.75
CA ALA A 18 9.35 -22.46 -32.11
C ALA A 18 9.36 -21.54 -30.87
N PHE A 19 10.26 -20.57 -30.88
CA PHE A 19 10.05 -19.38 -30.04
C PHE A 19 8.75 -18.76 -30.58
N ALA A 20 7.68 -18.85 -29.80
CA ALA A 20 6.52 -18.00 -30.02
C ALA A 20 7.06 -16.57 -30.02
N ASP A 21 6.82 -15.83 -31.10
CA ASP A 21 7.04 -14.39 -31.16
C ASP A 21 6.07 -13.73 -30.14
N GLY A 22 6.43 -13.80 -28.86
CA GLY A 22 5.74 -13.12 -27.79
C GLY A 22 6.09 -11.63 -27.92
N HIS A 23 5.21 -10.88 -28.56
CA HIS A 23 5.35 -9.43 -28.54
C HIS A 23 5.40 -8.95 -27.10
N ALA A 24 6.46 -8.21 -26.73
CA ALA A 24 6.58 -7.59 -25.42
C ALA A 24 5.32 -6.76 -25.10
N GLN A 25 4.71 -7.02 -23.94
CA GLN A 25 3.58 -6.23 -23.47
C GLN A 25 4.07 -5.01 -22.71
N ASN A 26 3.49 -3.85 -23.01
CA ASN A 26 3.77 -2.62 -22.27
C ASN A 26 2.59 -2.35 -21.32
N TRP A 27 2.89 -2.26 -20.03
CA TRP A 27 1.93 -2.05 -18.97
C TRP A 27 2.13 -0.68 -18.33
N ASP A 28 1.05 0.07 -18.13
CA ASP A 28 1.06 1.32 -17.39
C ASP A 28 0.68 1.05 -15.93
N MET A 29 1.53 1.51 -14.99
CA MET A 29 1.37 1.33 -13.55
C MET A 29 1.15 2.68 -12.87
N PRO A 30 -0.10 3.12 -12.67
CA PRO A 30 -0.39 4.31 -11.88
C PRO A 30 -0.04 4.11 -10.40
N MET A 31 0.54 5.15 -9.80
CA MET A 31 0.88 5.24 -8.39
C MET A 31 0.45 6.59 -7.82
N ALA A 32 -0.07 6.59 -6.58
CA ALA A 32 -0.67 7.79 -5.99
C ALA A 32 0.33 8.81 -5.45
N TYR A 33 1.58 8.40 -5.16
CA TYR A 33 2.57 9.19 -4.44
C TYR A 33 3.62 9.78 -5.38
N SER A 34 4.30 10.86 -4.92
CA SER A 34 5.33 11.55 -5.71
C SER A 34 6.46 10.60 -6.14
N ALA A 35 7.16 10.95 -7.21
CA ALA A 35 8.27 10.15 -7.73
C ALA A 35 9.40 9.93 -6.70
N THR A 36 9.55 10.84 -5.74
CA THR A 36 10.56 10.78 -4.66
C THR A 36 10.08 10.05 -3.40
N ASN A 37 8.83 9.59 -3.36
CA ASN A 37 8.35 8.75 -2.28
C ASN A 37 8.91 7.33 -2.44
N PHE A 38 9.31 6.71 -1.32
CA PHE A 38 9.94 5.39 -1.37
C PHE A 38 9.06 4.30 -2.01
N HIS A 39 7.72 4.38 -1.90
CA HIS A 39 6.82 3.48 -2.63
C HIS A 39 6.98 3.62 -4.15
N SER A 40 7.03 4.86 -4.66
CA SER A 40 7.21 5.11 -6.09
C SER A 40 8.59 4.67 -6.58
N GLU A 41 9.64 4.89 -5.78
CA GLU A 41 10.99 4.41 -6.08
C GLU A 41 11.04 2.89 -6.14
N GLN A 42 10.39 2.19 -5.19
CA GLN A 42 10.28 0.73 -5.22
C GLN A 42 9.43 0.23 -6.39
N GLY A 43 8.41 0.98 -6.80
CA GLY A 43 7.64 0.69 -8.02
C GLY A 43 8.50 0.72 -9.29
N VAL A 44 9.44 1.66 -9.39
CA VAL A 44 10.42 1.71 -10.50
C VAL A 44 11.36 0.50 -10.43
N MET A 45 11.89 0.17 -9.25
CA MET A 45 12.74 -1.02 -9.09
C MET A 45 12.00 -2.32 -9.40
N PHE A 46 10.72 -2.41 -9.05
CA PHE A 46 9.86 -3.53 -9.45
C PHE A 46 9.75 -3.63 -10.97
N ALA A 47 9.49 -2.54 -11.66
CA ALA A 47 9.38 -2.50 -13.11
C ALA A 47 10.69 -2.98 -13.80
N GLU A 48 11.84 -2.57 -13.28
CA GLU A 48 13.15 -3.01 -13.77
C GLU A 48 13.37 -4.51 -13.56
N ARG A 49 13.07 -5.05 -12.37
CA ARG A 49 13.15 -6.49 -12.08
C ARG A 49 12.18 -7.32 -12.94
N VAL A 50 10.94 -6.83 -13.14
CA VAL A 50 9.98 -7.49 -14.02
C VAL A 50 10.54 -7.61 -15.43
N LYS A 51 11.07 -6.53 -15.99
CA LYS A 51 11.71 -6.56 -17.32
C LYS A 51 12.85 -7.55 -17.38
N GLU A 52 13.71 -7.59 -16.36
CA GLU A 52 14.84 -8.53 -16.28
C GLU A 52 14.35 -9.99 -16.20
N TYR A 53 13.48 -10.30 -15.22
CA TYR A 53 13.11 -11.70 -14.93
C TYR A 53 12.10 -12.28 -15.92
N THR A 54 11.43 -11.43 -16.71
CA THR A 54 10.57 -11.86 -17.82
C THR A 54 11.29 -11.80 -19.18
N ASN A 55 12.61 -11.54 -19.21
CA ASN A 55 13.37 -11.32 -20.43
C ASN A 55 12.71 -10.30 -21.39
N GLY A 56 12.11 -9.25 -20.83
CA GLY A 56 11.45 -8.19 -21.57
C GLY A 56 10.05 -8.55 -22.09
N ALA A 57 9.47 -9.69 -21.73
CA ALA A 57 8.09 -10.02 -22.09
C ALA A 57 7.07 -9.01 -21.52
N ILE A 58 7.34 -8.49 -20.31
CA ILE A 58 6.56 -7.40 -19.70
C ILE A 58 7.47 -6.19 -19.46
N ASN A 59 7.07 -5.03 -19.97
CA ASN A 59 7.69 -3.74 -19.70
C ASN A 59 6.69 -2.86 -18.98
N ILE A 60 7.01 -2.41 -17.76
CA ILE A 60 6.14 -1.55 -16.95
C ILE A 60 6.62 -0.12 -17.01
N THR A 61 5.71 0.82 -17.37
CA THR A 61 5.92 2.27 -17.22
C THR A 61 5.23 2.73 -15.96
N VAL A 62 6.01 3.27 -15.01
CA VAL A 62 5.50 3.78 -13.74
C VAL A 62 5.02 5.22 -13.89
N HIS A 63 3.81 5.54 -13.42
CA HIS A 63 3.19 6.86 -13.45
C HIS A 63 2.94 7.37 -12.02
N PRO A 64 3.92 8.02 -11.38
CA PRO A 64 3.81 8.49 -10.00
C PRO A 64 2.94 9.74 -9.87
N GLY A 65 2.60 10.10 -8.63
CA GLY A 65 1.93 11.35 -8.29
C GLY A 65 0.48 11.46 -8.74
N GLY A 66 -0.18 10.35 -9.05
CA GLY A 66 -1.54 10.35 -9.58
C GLY A 66 -1.64 10.90 -11.02
N SER A 67 -0.52 10.89 -11.77
CA SER A 67 -0.43 11.50 -13.10
C SER A 67 -1.25 10.79 -14.18
N LEU A 68 -1.49 9.49 -14.04
CA LEU A 68 -2.34 8.73 -14.97
C LEU A 68 -3.76 8.54 -14.41
N PHE A 69 -3.88 8.16 -13.14
CA PHE A 69 -5.13 8.07 -12.39
C PHE A 69 -4.92 8.65 -11.00
N GLY A 70 -5.87 9.45 -10.50
CA GLY A 70 -5.89 9.88 -9.11
C GLY A 70 -5.91 8.69 -8.14
N GLY A 71 -5.37 8.86 -6.92
CA GLY A 71 -5.24 7.77 -5.96
C GLY A 71 -6.55 6.99 -5.74
N GLY A 72 -7.69 7.69 -5.63
CA GLY A 72 -9.01 7.09 -5.45
C GLY A 72 -9.48 6.21 -6.61
N ASP A 73 -8.97 6.44 -7.83
CA ASP A 73 -9.41 5.77 -9.04
C ASP A 73 -8.56 4.53 -9.42
N ILE A 74 -7.36 4.40 -8.86
CA ILE A 74 -6.39 3.35 -9.28
C ILE A 74 -6.97 1.95 -9.13
N LYS A 75 -7.54 1.61 -7.95
CA LYS A 75 -8.15 0.29 -7.75
C LYS A 75 -9.17 -0.04 -8.82
N ARG A 76 -10.08 0.90 -9.11
CA ARG A 76 -11.13 0.72 -10.11
C ARG A 76 -10.55 0.58 -11.51
N ALA A 77 -9.55 1.37 -11.87
CA ALA A 77 -8.89 1.30 -13.17
C ALA A 77 -8.26 -0.09 -13.42
N VAL A 78 -7.59 -0.66 -12.39
CA VAL A 78 -7.04 -2.02 -12.47
C VAL A 78 -8.17 -3.06 -12.48
N GLN A 79 -9.13 -2.96 -11.56
CA GLN A 79 -10.26 -3.90 -11.45
C GLN A 79 -11.05 -4.04 -12.75
N THR A 80 -11.22 -2.95 -13.48
CA THR A 80 -11.98 -2.92 -14.74
C THR A 80 -11.12 -3.13 -15.99
N GLY A 81 -9.81 -3.35 -15.83
CA GLY A 81 -8.87 -3.59 -16.93
C GLY A 81 -8.55 -2.36 -17.78
N GLN A 82 -8.79 -1.14 -17.27
CA GLN A 82 -8.34 0.09 -17.96
C GLN A 82 -6.81 0.18 -17.98
N VAL A 83 -6.16 -0.31 -16.92
CA VAL A 83 -4.72 -0.61 -16.85
C VAL A 83 -4.54 -1.99 -16.26
N PRO A 84 -3.50 -2.74 -16.66
CA PRO A 84 -3.28 -4.10 -16.17
C PRO A 84 -2.78 -4.17 -14.74
N ILE A 85 -2.08 -3.14 -14.26
CA ILE A 85 -1.39 -3.11 -12.96
C ILE A 85 -1.48 -1.71 -12.35
N GLY A 86 -1.37 -1.61 -11.02
CA GLY A 86 -1.30 -0.35 -10.30
C GLY A 86 -0.90 -0.55 -8.85
N GLU A 87 -0.52 0.54 -8.17
CA GLU A 87 -0.26 0.52 -6.74
C GLU A 87 -1.32 1.34 -6.00
N ARG A 88 -1.91 0.73 -4.97
CA ARG A 88 -2.96 1.38 -4.19
C ARG A 88 -2.91 1.00 -2.71
N PHE A 89 -3.24 1.97 -1.88
CA PHE A 89 -3.56 1.82 -0.46
C PHE A 89 -4.96 1.19 -0.33
N MET A 90 -5.01 -0.12 -0.02
CA MET A 90 -6.26 -0.88 -0.14
C MET A 90 -7.27 -0.60 0.96
N SER A 91 -6.85 -0.21 2.16
CA SER A 91 -7.78 0.15 3.24
C SER A 91 -8.61 1.44 2.95
N ALA A 92 -8.26 2.20 1.92
CA ALA A 92 -9.13 3.26 1.40
C ALA A 92 -10.46 2.74 0.85
N HIS A 93 -10.58 1.45 0.60
CA HIS A 93 -11.76 0.77 0.06
C HIS A 93 -12.43 -0.16 1.07
N ALA A 94 -12.12 -0.02 2.37
CA ALA A 94 -12.72 -0.83 3.43
C ALA A 94 -14.24 -0.67 3.56
N ASN A 95 -14.80 0.46 3.11
CA ASN A 95 -16.25 0.66 3.01
C ASN A 95 -16.93 -0.22 1.95
N GLU A 96 -16.19 -0.64 0.91
CA GLU A 96 -16.69 -1.56 -0.13
C GLU A 96 -16.49 -3.03 0.29
N ALA A 97 -15.36 -3.32 0.95
CA ALA A 97 -14.97 -4.64 1.40
C ALA A 97 -14.26 -4.53 2.77
N PRO A 98 -14.95 -4.82 3.89
CA PRO A 98 -14.44 -4.58 5.24
C PRO A 98 -13.09 -5.25 5.53
N LEU A 99 -12.82 -6.42 4.95
CA LEU A 99 -11.54 -7.12 5.11
C LEU A 99 -10.35 -6.31 4.59
N LEU A 100 -10.54 -5.36 3.66
CA LEU A 100 -9.46 -4.47 3.21
C LEU A 100 -9.01 -3.46 4.27
N GLY A 101 -9.76 -3.35 5.40
CA GLY A 101 -9.42 -2.50 6.53
C GLY A 101 -8.58 -3.17 7.63
N TRP A 102 -8.18 -4.42 7.46
CA TRP A 102 -7.47 -5.22 8.46
C TRP A 102 -6.20 -4.57 9.03
N ASP A 103 -5.50 -3.77 8.22
CA ASP A 103 -4.23 -3.11 8.58
C ASP A 103 -4.40 -1.70 9.18
N ASN A 104 -5.65 -1.27 9.41
CA ASN A 104 -5.99 0.02 10.03
C ASN A 104 -6.72 -0.13 11.36
N LEU A 105 -6.50 -1.25 12.06
CA LEU A 105 -7.00 -1.49 13.41
C LEU A 105 -6.07 -0.85 14.43
N PRO A 106 -6.52 0.23 15.12
CA PRO A 106 -5.61 1.00 15.95
C PRO A 106 -5.04 0.18 17.11
N PHE A 107 -3.71 0.26 17.29
CA PHE A 107 -2.93 -0.37 18.36
C PHE A 107 -2.93 -1.90 18.37
N LEU A 108 -3.43 -2.56 17.31
CA LEU A 108 -3.33 -4.01 17.16
C LEU A 108 -1.89 -4.44 16.78
N ALA A 109 -1.30 -3.78 15.79
CA ALA A 109 0.07 -4.03 15.34
C ALA A 109 0.82 -2.69 15.23
N THR A 110 1.70 -2.40 16.18
CA THR A 110 2.35 -1.10 16.34
C THR A 110 3.84 -1.10 15.99
N THR A 111 4.39 -2.28 15.68
CA THR A 111 5.78 -2.47 15.24
C THR A 111 5.81 -3.14 13.87
N TYR A 112 6.96 -3.06 13.16
CA TYR A 112 7.14 -3.77 11.90
C TYR A 112 7.03 -5.30 12.05
N ALA A 113 7.52 -5.84 13.17
CA ALA A 113 7.41 -7.28 13.46
C ALA A 113 5.95 -7.70 13.65
N ASP A 114 5.17 -6.95 14.45
CA ASP A 114 3.74 -7.21 14.66
C ASP A 114 2.95 -7.05 13.36
N ASN A 115 3.27 -6.01 12.57
CA ASN A 115 2.63 -5.78 11.27
C ASN A 115 2.92 -6.92 10.28
N SER A 116 4.14 -7.47 10.28
CA SER A 116 4.47 -8.63 9.45
C SER A 116 3.71 -9.88 9.91
N LYS A 117 3.64 -10.13 11.23
CA LYS A 117 2.83 -11.24 11.80
C LYS A 117 1.35 -11.09 11.43
N LEU A 118 0.79 -9.88 11.55
CA LEU A 118 -0.60 -9.61 11.20
C LEU A 118 -0.85 -9.79 9.69
N TRP A 119 0.10 -9.39 8.82
CA TRP A 119 0.02 -9.65 7.39
C TRP A 119 -0.01 -11.15 7.07
N GLU A 120 0.88 -11.94 7.69
CA GLU A 120 0.88 -13.39 7.48
C GLU A 120 -0.45 -14.03 7.90
N ALA A 121 -1.07 -13.54 8.98
CA ALA A 121 -2.39 -13.99 9.43
C ALA A 121 -3.53 -13.58 8.47
N ALA A 122 -3.43 -12.41 7.83
CA ALA A 122 -4.47 -11.83 6.99
C ALA A 122 -4.36 -12.22 5.51
N ARG A 123 -3.15 -12.54 5.03
CA ARG A 123 -2.79 -12.61 3.62
C ARG A 123 -3.75 -13.46 2.78
N ASP A 124 -4.02 -14.67 3.20
CA ASP A 124 -4.81 -15.61 2.38
C ASP A 124 -6.27 -15.17 2.30
N THR A 125 -6.85 -14.70 3.40
CA THR A 125 -8.21 -14.17 3.45
C THR A 125 -8.35 -12.88 2.63
N VAL A 126 -7.38 -11.98 2.73
CA VAL A 126 -7.37 -10.73 1.95
C VAL A 126 -7.16 -11.00 0.46
N ASN A 127 -6.29 -11.94 0.09
CA ASN A 127 -6.09 -12.32 -1.30
C ASN A 127 -7.36 -12.96 -1.92
N ALA A 128 -8.09 -13.76 -1.15
CA ALA A 128 -9.39 -14.29 -1.60
C ALA A 128 -10.39 -13.14 -1.86
N GLN A 129 -10.48 -12.17 -0.95
CA GLN A 129 -11.32 -10.98 -1.17
C GLN A 129 -10.88 -10.16 -2.39
N LEU A 130 -9.59 -10.03 -2.65
CA LEU A 130 -9.09 -9.34 -3.85
C LEU A 130 -9.43 -10.10 -5.13
N ALA A 131 -9.38 -11.44 -5.11
CA ALA A 131 -9.78 -12.28 -6.24
C ALA A 131 -11.27 -12.08 -6.59
N ASP A 132 -12.16 -11.98 -5.60
CA ASP A 132 -13.57 -11.65 -5.79
C ASP A 132 -13.76 -10.25 -6.42
N LEU A 133 -12.80 -9.37 -6.22
CA LEU A 133 -12.76 -8.04 -6.84
C LEU A 133 -12.02 -8.00 -8.18
N ASN A 134 -11.74 -9.16 -8.81
CA ASN A 134 -10.99 -9.25 -10.07
C ASN A 134 -9.55 -8.70 -9.98
N LEU A 135 -8.91 -8.87 -8.83
CA LEU A 135 -7.56 -8.37 -8.52
C LEU A 135 -6.66 -9.49 -7.99
N VAL A 136 -5.40 -9.45 -8.40
CA VAL A 136 -4.30 -10.27 -7.85
C VAL A 136 -3.31 -9.34 -7.16
N ALA A 137 -3.02 -9.57 -5.88
CA ALA A 137 -1.93 -8.86 -5.20
C ALA A 137 -0.60 -9.54 -5.52
N LEU A 138 0.37 -8.77 -6.00
CA LEU A 138 1.73 -9.26 -6.24
C LEU A 138 2.60 -9.11 -4.98
N TYR A 139 2.64 -7.92 -4.41
CA TYR A 139 3.32 -7.66 -3.16
C TYR A 139 2.66 -6.53 -2.38
N THR A 140 3.00 -6.43 -1.10
CA THR A 140 2.61 -5.32 -0.25
C THR A 140 3.82 -4.62 0.34
N CYS A 141 3.67 -3.33 0.63
CA CYS A 141 4.71 -2.54 1.27
C CYS A 141 4.11 -1.77 2.47
N PRO A 142 4.63 -1.92 3.69
CA PRO A 142 4.14 -1.18 4.84
C PRO A 142 4.59 0.27 4.79
N TRP A 143 3.74 1.17 5.25
CA TRP A 143 4.12 2.53 5.63
C TRP A 143 4.74 2.54 7.03
N PRO A 144 5.57 3.54 7.36
CA PRO A 144 5.96 3.77 8.74
C PRO A 144 4.74 4.01 9.64
N GLY A 145 4.92 3.78 10.94
CA GLY A 145 3.86 3.94 11.94
C GLY A 145 3.15 5.29 11.83
N GLN A 146 1.82 5.25 11.95
CA GLN A 146 0.99 6.44 11.83
C GLN A 146 0.96 7.23 13.13
N GLY A 147 1.20 8.54 13.04
CA GLY A 147 1.16 9.49 14.15
C GLY A 147 0.27 10.68 13.83
N PHE A 148 -0.08 11.45 14.86
CA PHE A 148 -0.93 12.63 14.73
C PHE A 148 -0.13 13.89 14.47
N TYR A 149 -0.64 14.70 13.56
CA TYR A 149 -0.14 16.04 13.23
C TYR A 149 -1.13 17.10 13.67
N PHE A 150 -0.67 18.11 14.41
CA PHE A 150 -1.46 19.25 14.86
C PHE A 150 -0.71 20.56 14.66
N ASN A 151 -1.44 21.67 14.63
CA ASN A 151 -0.87 23.03 14.63
C ASN A 151 -0.72 23.62 16.04
N LYS A 152 -0.98 22.83 17.08
CA LYS A 152 -0.87 23.19 18.49
C LYS A 152 -0.54 21.96 19.33
N GLU A 153 -0.13 22.18 20.58
CA GLU A 153 0.02 21.12 21.58
C GLU A 153 -1.34 20.47 21.90
N VAL A 154 -1.35 19.13 22.04
CA VAL A 154 -2.52 18.31 22.37
C VAL A 154 -2.14 17.32 23.48
N ASN A 155 -2.81 17.41 24.61
CA ASN A 155 -2.58 16.59 25.80
C ASN A 155 -3.72 15.59 26.08
N SER A 156 -4.87 15.77 25.43
CA SER A 156 -6.07 14.93 25.59
C SER A 156 -7.07 15.16 24.46
N SER A 157 -8.09 14.31 24.37
CA SER A 157 -9.23 14.46 23.45
C SER A 157 -10.04 15.75 23.67
N ALA A 158 -9.93 16.38 24.85
CA ALA A 158 -10.54 17.70 25.10
C ALA A 158 -9.91 18.79 24.23
N ASP A 159 -8.65 18.66 23.87
CA ASP A 159 -7.90 19.63 23.08
C ASP A 159 -8.19 19.50 21.56
N THR A 160 -8.82 18.40 21.13
CA THR A 160 -9.08 18.10 19.72
C THR A 160 -10.47 18.52 19.24
N GLN A 161 -11.35 18.95 20.14
CA GLN A 161 -12.75 19.27 19.85
C GLN A 161 -12.90 20.31 18.73
N GLY A 162 -13.67 19.96 17.67
CA GLY A 162 -13.98 20.82 16.54
C GLY A 162 -12.83 21.09 15.57
N ILE A 163 -11.66 20.45 15.74
CA ILE A 163 -10.55 20.58 14.80
C ILE A 163 -10.94 19.94 13.47
N LYS A 164 -10.73 20.64 12.36
CA LYS A 164 -10.90 20.10 11.01
C LYS A 164 -9.77 19.10 10.74
N PHE A 165 -10.15 17.86 10.53
CA PHE A 165 -9.21 16.75 10.41
C PHE A 165 -9.22 16.17 9.00
N ARG A 166 -8.05 16.06 8.36
CA ARG A 166 -7.93 15.32 7.10
C ARG A 166 -7.97 13.82 7.38
N SER A 167 -8.97 13.15 6.84
CA SER A 167 -9.05 11.70 6.74
C SER A 167 -8.60 11.24 5.35
N TYR A 168 -8.07 10.02 5.24
CA TYR A 168 -7.70 9.39 3.97
C TYR A 168 -8.48 8.08 3.72
N ASN A 169 -9.23 7.62 4.71
CA ASN A 169 -10.14 6.48 4.62
C ASN A 169 -11.20 6.55 5.74
N SER A 170 -12.13 5.60 5.76
CA SER A 170 -13.19 5.52 6.76
C SER A 170 -12.65 5.36 8.19
N ALA A 171 -11.63 4.52 8.41
CA ALA A 171 -11.05 4.31 9.73
C ALA A 171 -10.48 5.60 10.33
N THR A 172 -9.76 6.42 9.53
CA THR A 172 -9.26 7.71 9.99
C THR A 172 -10.35 8.74 10.21
N ALA A 173 -11.47 8.67 9.47
CA ALA A 173 -12.64 9.51 9.72
C ALA A 173 -13.30 9.15 11.05
N THR A 174 -13.58 7.87 11.28
CA THR A 174 -14.12 7.37 12.55
C THR A 174 -13.21 7.73 13.73
N PHE A 175 -11.90 7.57 13.61
CA PHE A 175 -10.96 7.94 14.67
C PHE A 175 -11.02 9.44 15.00
N ALA A 176 -11.16 10.29 13.97
CA ALA A 176 -11.34 11.73 14.17
C ALA A 176 -12.65 12.06 14.87
N GLU A 177 -13.77 11.43 14.48
CA GLU A 177 -15.10 11.63 15.08
C GLU A 177 -15.11 11.22 16.56
N GLU A 178 -14.51 10.09 16.90
CA GLU A 178 -14.38 9.63 18.29
C GLU A 178 -13.56 10.60 19.16
N LEU A 179 -12.63 11.35 18.56
CA LEU A 179 -11.86 12.41 19.20
C LEU A 179 -12.59 13.78 19.17
N GLY A 180 -13.83 13.87 18.67
CA GLY A 180 -14.60 15.11 18.55
C GLY A 180 -14.08 16.05 17.47
N MET A 181 -13.27 15.57 16.53
CA MET A 181 -12.80 16.33 15.37
C MET A 181 -13.83 16.24 14.21
N ILE A 182 -13.66 17.09 13.22
CA ILE A 182 -14.51 17.15 12.03
C ILE A 182 -13.73 16.61 10.84
N PRO A 183 -13.98 15.35 10.40
CA PRO A 183 -13.24 14.75 9.31
C PRO A 183 -13.64 15.32 7.95
N VAL A 184 -12.63 15.49 7.08
CA VAL A 184 -12.78 15.84 5.67
C VAL A 184 -11.90 14.88 4.87
N GLN A 185 -12.48 14.16 3.91
CA GLN A 185 -11.76 13.25 3.04
C GLN A 185 -10.90 14.04 2.04
N VAL A 186 -9.58 13.78 2.05
CA VAL A 186 -8.60 14.43 1.15
C VAL A 186 -7.54 13.43 0.74
N GLU A 187 -7.30 13.27 -0.56
CA GLU A 187 -6.24 12.40 -1.07
C GLU A 187 -4.83 12.95 -0.74
N ALA A 188 -3.83 12.07 -0.73
CA ALA A 188 -2.47 12.44 -0.35
C ALA A 188 -1.87 13.55 -1.26
N ALA A 189 -2.22 13.57 -2.55
CA ALA A 189 -1.74 14.58 -3.49
C ALA A 189 -2.24 16.00 -3.15
N GLU A 190 -3.41 16.11 -2.51
CA GLU A 190 -4.10 17.37 -2.21
C GLU A 190 -3.82 17.88 -0.78
N LEU A 191 -3.09 17.11 0.04
CA LEU A 191 -2.89 17.43 1.47
C LEU A 191 -2.28 18.81 1.70
N SER A 192 -1.21 19.18 0.97
CA SER A 192 -0.56 20.49 1.15
C SER A 192 -1.52 21.64 0.88
N GLN A 193 -2.36 21.52 -0.15
CA GLN A 193 -3.39 22.52 -0.46
C GLN A 193 -4.47 22.58 0.62
N ALA A 194 -4.93 21.42 1.11
CA ALA A 194 -5.95 21.36 2.16
C ALA A 194 -5.47 22.01 3.46
N LEU A 195 -4.20 21.85 3.82
CA LEU A 195 -3.57 22.50 4.97
C LEU A 195 -3.43 24.03 4.73
N ALA A 196 -2.91 24.43 3.57
CA ALA A 196 -2.71 25.84 3.22
C ALA A 196 -4.00 26.65 3.20
N THR A 197 -5.11 26.04 2.78
CA THR A 197 -6.43 26.71 2.69
C THR A 197 -7.28 26.56 3.96
N GLY A 198 -6.80 25.83 4.99
CA GLY A 198 -7.54 25.60 6.22
C GLY A 198 -8.77 24.68 6.06
N VAL A 199 -8.81 23.87 4.98
CA VAL A 199 -9.77 22.77 4.82
C VAL A 199 -9.50 21.72 5.89
N ALA A 200 -8.23 21.49 6.25
CA ALA A 200 -7.81 20.70 7.39
C ALA A 200 -6.72 21.44 8.17
N SER A 201 -6.63 21.17 9.48
CA SER A 201 -5.60 21.70 10.39
C SER A 201 -5.01 20.63 11.30
N ALA A 202 -5.36 19.38 11.06
CA ALA A 202 -4.80 18.19 11.71
C ALA A 202 -4.98 16.97 10.81
N PHE A 203 -4.19 15.92 11.03
CA PHE A 203 -4.37 14.62 10.38
C PHE A 203 -3.56 13.55 11.10
N ILE A 204 -3.83 12.27 10.78
CA ILE A 204 -2.99 11.13 11.13
C ILE A 204 -2.30 10.60 9.88
N SER A 205 -0.99 10.36 9.93
CA SER A 205 -0.21 9.74 8.85
C SER A 205 1.19 9.37 9.33
N SER A 206 1.98 8.74 8.46
CA SER A 206 3.39 8.48 8.72
C SER A 206 4.26 9.74 8.65
N GLY A 207 5.47 9.65 9.21
CA GLY A 207 6.50 10.68 9.03
C GLY A 207 6.85 10.93 7.56
N SER A 208 6.77 9.90 6.69
CA SER A 208 7.00 10.02 5.25
C SER A 208 6.04 11.01 4.59
N THR A 209 4.72 10.89 4.88
CA THR A 209 3.74 11.83 4.35
C THR A 209 4.03 13.27 4.78
N GLY A 210 4.40 13.46 6.05
CA GLY A 210 4.76 14.78 6.57
C GLY A 210 5.97 15.38 5.87
N TYR A 211 6.99 14.56 5.64
CA TYR A 211 8.21 14.94 4.92
C TYR A 211 7.93 15.31 3.46
N ASP A 212 7.27 14.43 2.71
CA ASP A 212 6.97 14.62 1.28
C ASP A 212 6.12 15.87 1.02
N ARG A 213 5.22 16.18 1.93
CA ARG A 213 4.27 17.30 1.83
C ARG A 213 4.73 18.56 2.56
N LYS A 214 5.93 18.53 3.18
CA LYS A 214 6.51 19.65 3.93
C LYS A 214 5.52 20.26 4.92
N VAL A 215 4.84 19.39 5.68
CA VAL A 215 3.72 19.82 6.53
C VAL A 215 4.12 20.78 7.65
N TRP A 216 5.42 20.89 7.95
CA TRP A 216 5.98 21.89 8.87
C TRP A 216 5.71 23.35 8.46
N GLU A 217 5.33 23.60 7.20
CA GLU A 217 4.91 24.93 6.75
C GLU A 217 3.53 25.33 7.32
N HIS A 218 2.76 24.37 7.84
CA HIS A 218 1.39 24.55 8.31
C HIS A 218 1.11 24.02 9.71
N LEU A 219 1.89 23.00 10.14
CA LEU A 219 1.69 22.28 11.40
C LEU A 219 2.97 22.31 12.24
N SER A 220 2.80 22.24 13.55
CA SER A 220 3.92 22.43 14.50
C SER A 220 4.24 21.20 15.34
N HIS A 221 3.33 20.23 15.45
CA HIS A 221 3.51 19.06 16.32
C HIS A 221 3.27 17.77 15.57
N TYR A 222 4.10 16.77 15.86
CA TYR A 222 3.92 15.39 15.46
C TYR A 222 4.02 14.48 16.70
N TYR A 223 2.94 13.74 16.98
CA TYR A 223 2.90 12.79 18.07
C TYR A 223 3.11 11.37 17.55
N LYS A 224 4.20 10.74 17.99
CA LYS A 224 4.51 9.33 17.66
C LYS A 224 3.62 8.43 18.50
N VAL A 225 2.60 7.88 17.88
CA VAL A 225 1.69 6.93 18.53
C VAL A 225 1.73 5.54 17.89
N ASN A 226 2.27 5.44 16.67
CA ASN A 226 2.31 4.20 15.88
C ASN A 226 0.97 3.47 15.92
N ALA A 227 -0.12 4.21 15.64
CA ALA A 227 -1.46 3.68 15.76
C ALA A 227 -1.66 2.40 14.93
N TRP A 228 -1.07 2.35 13.75
CA TRP A 228 -0.96 1.19 12.84
C TRP A 228 0.13 1.44 11.80
N LEU A 229 0.54 0.41 11.06
CA LEU A 229 1.44 0.47 9.90
C LEU A 229 0.69 -0.04 8.67
N PRO A 230 -0.04 0.81 7.95
CA PRO A 230 -0.87 0.35 6.83
C PRO A 230 -0.01 -0.06 5.64
N ARG A 231 -0.61 -0.82 4.69
CA ARG A 231 0.11 -1.33 3.52
C ARG A 231 -0.45 -0.82 2.21
N ASN A 232 0.43 -0.47 1.30
CA ASN A 232 0.10 -0.38 -0.11
C ASN A 232 0.24 -1.76 -0.77
N TYR A 233 -0.52 -1.97 -1.82
CA TYR A 233 -0.54 -3.19 -2.61
C TYR A 233 -0.22 -2.86 -4.06
N VAL A 234 0.68 -3.62 -4.66
CA VAL A 234 0.76 -3.70 -6.12
C VAL A 234 -0.22 -4.77 -6.56
N ILE A 235 -1.24 -4.34 -7.28
CA ILE A 235 -2.36 -5.15 -7.74
C ILE A 235 -2.37 -5.26 -9.26
N VAL A 236 -2.75 -6.43 -9.76
CA VAL A 236 -2.90 -6.74 -11.18
C VAL A 236 -4.35 -7.14 -11.46
N ASN A 237 -4.87 -6.75 -12.60
CA ASN A 237 -6.15 -7.25 -13.10
C ASN A 237 -6.08 -8.78 -13.33
N SER A 238 -7.04 -9.54 -12.77
CA SER A 238 -7.01 -11.01 -12.82
C SER A 238 -6.95 -11.54 -14.26
N GLN A 239 -7.69 -10.95 -15.20
CA GLN A 239 -7.67 -11.41 -16.59
C GLN A 239 -6.32 -11.14 -17.26
N SER A 240 -5.69 -9.99 -16.95
CA SER A 240 -4.34 -9.68 -17.45
C SER A 240 -3.30 -10.64 -16.88
N TRP A 241 -3.44 -11.04 -15.62
CA TRP A 241 -2.58 -12.02 -14.94
C TRP A 241 -2.74 -13.42 -15.54
N ASP A 242 -3.98 -13.87 -15.73
CA ASP A 242 -4.31 -15.20 -16.25
C ASP A 242 -3.89 -15.38 -17.72
N ALA A 243 -3.84 -14.28 -18.48
CA ALA A 243 -3.38 -14.28 -19.87
C ALA A 243 -1.87 -14.48 -20.03
N LEU A 244 -1.08 -14.34 -18.95
CA LEU A 244 0.37 -14.56 -18.99
C LEU A 244 0.70 -16.06 -19.01
N ASP A 245 1.81 -16.43 -19.65
CA ASP A 245 2.39 -17.77 -19.51
C ASP A 245 3.03 -17.99 -18.13
N ASP A 246 3.26 -19.26 -17.79
CA ASP A 246 3.81 -19.64 -16.49
C ASP A 246 5.20 -19.05 -16.21
N ALA A 247 6.05 -18.94 -17.22
CA ALA A 247 7.40 -18.39 -17.07
C ALA A 247 7.35 -16.88 -16.77
N THR A 248 6.49 -16.15 -17.48
CA THR A 248 6.25 -14.71 -17.26
C THR A 248 5.65 -14.46 -15.88
N ARG A 249 4.63 -15.24 -15.46
CA ARG A 249 4.08 -15.14 -14.09
C ARG A 249 5.15 -15.42 -13.03
N ALA A 250 5.96 -16.45 -13.19
CA ALA A 250 7.04 -16.76 -12.26
C ALA A 250 8.09 -15.65 -12.17
N GLY A 251 8.46 -15.03 -13.30
CA GLY A 251 9.37 -13.88 -13.35
C GLY A 251 8.79 -12.65 -12.62
N MET A 252 7.52 -12.36 -12.85
CA MET A 252 6.83 -11.26 -12.15
C MET A 252 6.70 -11.52 -10.64
N GLN A 253 6.37 -12.76 -10.23
CA GLN A 253 6.28 -13.11 -8.82
C GLN A 253 7.64 -12.99 -8.12
N LYS A 254 8.72 -13.47 -8.75
CA LYS A 254 10.08 -13.28 -8.21
C LYS A 254 10.42 -11.80 -8.02
N ALA A 255 10.11 -10.95 -9.02
CA ALA A 255 10.30 -9.50 -8.91
C ALA A 255 9.48 -8.90 -7.75
N ALA A 256 8.25 -9.38 -7.56
CA ALA A 256 7.35 -8.96 -6.50
C ALA A 256 7.88 -9.32 -5.11
N ASP A 257 8.32 -10.56 -4.92
CA ASP A 257 8.85 -11.06 -3.65
C ASP A 257 10.08 -10.25 -3.21
N GLU A 258 11.03 -10.05 -4.13
CA GLU A 258 12.24 -9.28 -3.86
C GLU A 258 11.94 -7.80 -3.59
N THR A 259 10.98 -7.21 -4.34
CA THR A 259 10.62 -5.80 -4.16
C THR A 259 9.83 -5.60 -2.87
N GLY A 260 8.89 -6.48 -2.55
CA GLY A 260 8.13 -6.41 -1.30
C GLY A 260 9.03 -6.46 -0.07
N ALA A 261 10.02 -7.37 -0.05
CA ALA A 261 11.02 -7.45 1.01
C ALA A 261 11.87 -6.18 1.10
N ALA A 262 12.37 -5.67 -0.05
CA ALA A 262 13.18 -4.46 -0.10
C ALA A 262 12.37 -3.22 0.35
N CYS A 263 11.09 -3.13 -0.04
CA CYS A 263 10.22 -2.03 0.35
C CYS A 263 9.93 -2.02 1.85
N ALA A 264 9.67 -3.18 2.46
CA ALA A 264 9.47 -3.29 3.90
C ALA A 264 10.72 -2.86 4.68
N ALA A 265 11.90 -3.33 4.27
CA ALA A 265 13.17 -2.92 4.87
C ALA A 265 13.43 -1.41 4.71
N LYS A 266 13.11 -0.84 3.54
CA LYS A 266 13.27 0.59 3.28
C LYS A 266 12.32 1.45 4.10
N SER A 267 11.09 1.01 4.29
CA SER A 267 10.11 1.68 5.16
C SER A 267 10.63 1.78 6.61
N GLU A 268 11.16 0.67 7.14
CA GLU A 268 11.71 0.62 8.50
C GLU A 268 12.97 1.49 8.63
N GLU A 269 13.90 1.41 7.68
CA GLU A 269 15.12 2.25 7.62
C GLU A 269 14.80 3.74 7.66
N LEU A 270 13.77 4.17 6.91
CA LEU A 270 13.42 5.58 6.77
C LEU A 270 12.57 6.14 7.92
N ALA A 271 12.01 5.33 8.81
CA ALA A 271 11.11 5.79 9.87
C ALA A 271 11.75 6.88 10.75
N GLU A 272 12.94 6.63 11.27
CA GLU A 272 13.68 7.59 12.12
C GLU A 272 14.21 8.79 11.33
N PHE A 273 14.59 8.61 10.07
CA PHE A 273 14.97 9.71 9.18
C PHE A 273 13.85 10.73 9.05
N TYR A 274 12.60 10.29 8.84
CA TYR A 274 11.48 11.21 8.71
C TYR A 274 11.24 12.00 10.00
N PHE A 275 11.34 11.38 11.18
CA PHE A 275 11.17 12.07 12.44
C PHE A 275 12.28 13.14 12.64
N ALA A 276 13.52 12.80 12.30
CA ALA A 276 14.63 13.75 12.34
C ALA A 276 14.42 14.94 11.39
N GLU A 277 13.95 14.70 10.17
CA GLU A 277 13.70 15.77 9.21
C GLU A 277 12.49 16.64 9.60
N LEU A 278 11.41 16.09 10.17
CA LEU A 278 10.32 16.88 10.71
C LEU A 278 10.81 17.81 11.83
N ALA A 279 11.59 17.29 12.79
CA ALA A 279 12.15 18.07 13.89
C ALA A 279 13.13 19.14 13.39
N LYS A 280 14.02 18.82 12.46
CA LYS A 280 14.97 19.73 11.84
C LYS A 280 14.30 20.91 11.14
N ASN A 281 13.11 20.69 10.59
CA ASN A 281 12.30 21.72 9.95
C ASN A 281 11.35 22.44 10.92
N GLY A 282 11.56 22.31 12.23
CA GLY A 282 10.94 23.12 13.27
C GLY A 282 9.67 22.54 13.90
N MET A 283 9.31 21.27 13.61
CA MET A 283 8.21 20.60 14.31
C MET A 283 8.67 20.06 15.67
N THR A 284 7.79 20.11 16.66
CA THR A 284 7.91 19.31 17.88
C THR A 284 7.54 17.88 17.55
N VAL A 285 8.50 16.96 17.67
CA VAL A 285 8.32 15.51 17.40
C VAL A 285 8.51 14.78 18.72
N GLU A 286 7.43 14.23 19.26
CA GLU A 286 7.44 13.61 20.60
C GLU A 286 6.44 12.45 20.69
N ASP A 287 6.52 11.68 21.76
CA ASP A 287 5.52 10.67 22.09
C ASP A 287 4.26 11.34 22.65
N ALA A 288 3.08 10.79 22.34
CA ALA A 288 1.85 11.28 22.92
C ALA A 288 1.86 11.13 24.45
N GLY A 289 1.38 12.17 25.15
CA GLY A 289 1.26 12.14 26.60
C GLY A 289 0.40 10.96 27.08
N PRO A 290 0.63 10.44 28.32
CA PRO A 290 0.01 9.19 28.76
C PRO A 290 -1.52 9.25 28.80
N LYS A 291 -2.11 10.41 29.10
CA LYS A 291 -3.57 10.60 29.08
C LYS A 291 -4.12 10.48 27.66
N PHE A 292 -3.54 11.22 26.70
CA PHE A 292 -3.97 11.19 25.31
C PHE A 292 -3.80 9.79 24.72
N LEU A 293 -2.64 9.14 24.96
CA LEU A 293 -2.40 7.78 24.49
C LEU A 293 -3.42 6.76 25.05
N ALA A 294 -3.83 6.89 26.32
CA ALA A 294 -4.84 6.03 26.92
C ALA A 294 -6.21 6.22 26.25
N GLU A 295 -6.61 7.46 26.00
CA GLU A 295 -7.85 7.77 25.27
C GLU A 295 -7.82 7.21 23.85
N LEU A 296 -6.71 7.36 23.12
CA LEU A 296 -6.52 6.80 21.78
C LEU A 296 -6.66 5.27 21.77
N LYS A 297 -6.07 4.58 22.76
CA LYS A 297 -6.18 3.11 22.86
C LYS A 297 -7.61 2.64 23.11
N THR A 298 -8.36 3.33 23.98
CA THR A 298 -9.77 3.01 24.22
C THR A 298 -10.62 3.15 22.93
N ILE A 299 -10.35 4.20 22.13
CA ILE A 299 -10.99 4.36 20.83
C ILE A 299 -10.58 3.21 19.89
N GLY A 300 -9.30 2.83 19.89
CA GLY A 300 -8.80 1.74 19.07
C GLY A 300 -9.45 0.38 19.38
N GLU A 301 -9.65 0.07 20.66
CA GLU A 301 -10.37 -1.14 21.11
C GLU A 301 -11.81 -1.16 20.57
N LYS A 302 -12.52 -0.02 20.67
CA LYS A 302 -13.86 0.11 20.10
C LYS A 302 -13.87 -0.10 18.60
N MET A 303 -12.98 0.59 17.86
CA MET A 303 -12.89 0.48 16.41
C MET A 303 -12.58 -0.94 15.94
N THR A 304 -11.75 -1.68 16.68
CA THR A 304 -11.48 -3.10 16.39
C THR A 304 -12.72 -3.96 16.59
N ALA A 305 -13.50 -3.74 17.65
CA ALA A 305 -14.76 -4.42 17.88
C ALA A 305 -15.78 -4.12 16.76
N ASP A 306 -15.96 -2.87 16.39
CA ASP A 306 -16.85 -2.44 15.30
C ASP A 306 -16.44 -3.05 13.94
N TRP A 307 -15.11 -3.14 13.68
CA TRP A 307 -14.60 -3.79 12.48
C TRP A 307 -14.92 -5.30 12.46
N LEU A 308 -14.76 -5.99 13.60
CA LEU A 308 -15.09 -7.42 13.70
C LEU A 308 -16.58 -7.70 13.43
N GLU A 309 -17.48 -6.79 13.82
CA GLU A 309 -18.91 -6.92 13.50
C GLU A 309 -19.15 -6.87 11.97
N THR A 310 -18.41 -6.04 11.25
CA THR A 310 -18.57 -5.89 9.80
C THR A 310 -17.76 -6.89 8.97
N ALA A 311 -16.57 -7.27 9.43
CA ALA A 311 -15.71 -8.25 8.78
C ALA A 311 -16.15 -9.71 9.05
N GLY A 312 -16.95 -9.94 10.10
CA GLY A 312 -17.56 -11.23 10.41
C GLY A 312 -16.56 -12.33 10.72
N ALA A 313 -16.89 -13.56 10.33
CA ALA A 313 -16.09 -14.74 10.61
C ALA A 313 -14.66 -14.67 10.05
N ASP A 314 -14.50 -14.08 8.88
CA ASP A 314 -13.18 -13.93 8.23
C ASP A 314 -12.29 -12.92 8.98
N GLY A 315 -12.87 -11.82 9.46
CA GLY A 315 -12.18 -10.88 10.34
C GLY A 315 -11.75 -11.51 11.65
N GLN A 316 -12.63 -12.29 12.28
CA GLN A 316 -12.31 -13.03 13.51
C GLN A 316 -11.18 -14.04 13.27
N ALA A 317 -11.21 -14.77 12.15
CA ALA A 317 -10.16 -15.74 11.80
C ALA A 317 -8.77 -15.06 11.65
N ILE A 318 -8.71 -13.84 11.10
CA ILE A 318 -7.47 -13.07 11.04
C ILE A 318 -6.95 -12.75 12.44
N ILE A 319 -7.81 -12.26 13.33
CA ILE A 319 -7.42 -11.92 14.72
C ILE A 319 -6.98 -13.16 15.49
N ASP A 320 -7.69 -14.27 15.36
CA ASP A 320 -7.35 -15.53 16.01
C ASP A 320 -5.99 -16.06 15.53
N ALA A 321 -5.75 -16.01 14.22
CA ALA A 321 -4.46 -16.40 13.62
C ALA A 321 -3.30 -15.49 14.08
N TYR A 322 -3.55 -14.20 14.19
CA TYR A 322 -2.56 -13.24 14.69
C TYR A 322 -2.19 -13.46 16.16
N ASN A 323 -3.15 -13.87 17.01
CA ASN A 323 -2.93 -14.08 18.43
C ASN A 323 -2.28 -15.43 18.77
N ASN A 324 -2.25 -16.38 17.83
CA ASN A 324 -1.57 -17.68 17.96
C ASN A 324 -0.09 -17.60 17.52
#